data_d2fda86e9b830c5c69be02f6197b0544
#
_entry.id   d2fda86e9b830c5c69be02f6197b0544
#
_cell.length_a   1.000
_cell.length_b   1.000
_cell.length_c   1.000
_cell.angle_alpha   90.00
_cell.angle_beta   90.00
_cell.angle_gamma   90.00
#
_symmetry.space_group_name_H-M   'P 1'
#
loop_
_entity.id
_entity.type
_entity.pdbx_description
1 polymer ?
#
loop_
_entity_poly.entity_id
_entity_poly.type
_entity_poly.pdbx_seq_one_letter_code
_entity_poly.pdbx_strand_id
1 'polypeptide(L)'
;VRYGAIDIGSNAVRLLIAEVNPETKPVQFKKEALIRVPLRLGDDAFIDHHISKSKFDNMVKTMQAFRNLMDVYRVSDYMACATSAMRDADNGAEIVKACQKIGVDIQIIDGSKEAKIIYSSHLQDKMNVDKVYLYIDVGGGSTEISLFADGTLVASRSFNLGTIRILDNQDKPETWDEMKLWIKEFTKKYKHIYGIGTGGNINKLSRIANDKADKPMSYAKLRAIYQHLNAYSLKDRIHVLGLKQDRADVIIPAAEIFLTIMKVGRLKNIVAPRVGLVDGIIQTLIDNNLHK
;
A
#
# COMPACT_ATOMS: atom_id res chain seq x y z
N VAL A 1 19.16 -11.94 12.31
CA VAL A 1 18.03 -12.81 11.91
C VAL A 1 17.36 -12.21 10.68
N ARG A 2 16.82 -13.04 9.77
CA ARG A 2 16.13 -12.56 8.57
C ARG A 2 14.67 -12.91 8.61
N TYR A 3 13.83 -11.92 8.26
CA TYR A 3 12.38 -12.10 8.13
C TYR A 3 11.92 -11.79 6.71
N GLY A 4 10.86 -12.49 6.28
CA GLY A 4 10.19 -12.33 5.00
C GLY A 4 8.81 -11.70 5.13
N ALA A 5 8.51 -10.69 4.32
CA ALA A 5 7.18 -10.12 4.23
C ALA A 5 6.66 -10.22 2.79
N ILE A 6 5.51 -10.88 2.61
CA ILE A 6 4.84 -10.99 1.32
C ILE A 6 3.55 -10.16 1.36
N ASP A 7 3.45 -9.20 0.43
CA ASP A 7 2.27 -8.37 0.21
C ASP A 7 1.65 -8.75 -1.14
N ILE A 8 0.45 -9.28 -1.12
CA ILE A 8 -0.32 -9.68 -2.30
C ILE A 8 -1.39 -8.61 -2.55
N GLY A 9 -0.98 -7.56 -3.24
CA GLY A 9 -1.85 -6.46 -3.62
C GLY A 9 -2.54 -6.67 -4.97
N SER A 10 -3.55 -5.85 -5.26
CA SER A 10 -4.33 -5.93 -6.50
C SER A 10 -3.54 -5.59 -7.77
N ASN A 11 -2.55 -4.70 -7.69
CA ASN A 11 -1.69 -4.33 -8.82
C ASN A 11 -0.43 -5.22 -8.90
N ALA A 12 0.21 -5.49 -7.77
CA ALA A 12 1.46 -6.22 -7.74
C ALA A 12 1.64 -7.00 -6.43
N VAL A 13 2.39 -8.07 -6.54
CA VAL A 13 2.84 -8.87 -5.39
C VAL A 13 4.27 -8.49 -5.05
N ARG A 14 4.60 -8.43 -3.75
CA ARG A 14 5.93 -8.04 -3.27
C ARG A 14 6.46 -9.04 -2.27
N LEU A 15 7.77 -9.29 -2.31
CA LEU A 15 8.53 -9.93 -1.25
C LEU A 15 9.58 -8.94 -0.75
N LEU A 16 9.54 -8.63 0.54
CA LEU A 16 10.63 -7.96 1.25
C LEU A 16 11.36 -8.99 2.10
N ILE A 17 12.67 -9.06 1.95
CA ILE A 17 13.55 -9.77 2.89
C ILE A 17 14.30 -8.71 3.68
N ALA A 18 14.24 -8.79 5.00
CA ALA A 18 14.87 -7.85 5.90
C ALA A 18 15.76 -8.55 6.91
N GLU A 19 16.97 -8.00 7.11
CA GLU A 19 17.86 -8.37 8.20
C GLU A 19 17.48 -7.57 9.45
N VAL A 20 17.22 -8.27 10.53
CA VAL A 20 16.82 -7.72 11.84
C VAL A 20 17.96 -7.88 12.82
N ASN A 21 18.33 -6.79 13.48
CA ASN A 21 19.28 -6.82 14.58
C ASN A 21 18.53 -6.74 15.92
N PRO A 22 18.40 -7.86 16.67
CA PRO A 22 17.67 -7.88 17.93
C PRO A 22 18.37 -7.15 19.07
N GLU A 23 19.65 -6.80 18.92
CA GLU A 23 20.45 -6.13 19.97
C GLU A 23 20.23 -4.62 20.00
N THR A 24 19.67 -4.02 18.93
CA THR A 24 19.35 -2.58 18.90
C THR A 24 18.09 -2.27 19.69
N LYS A 25 18.04 -1.08 20.33
CA LYS A 25 16.86 -0.58 21.05
C LYS A 25 16.54 0.85 20.56
N PRO A 26 15.41 1.06 19.87
CA PRO A 26 14.44 0.04 19.40
C PRO A 26 15.07 -0.93 18.39
N VAL A 27 14.49 -2.12 18.25
CA VAL A 27 14.94 -3.11 17.28
C VAL A 27 14.75 -2.54 15.88
N GLN A 28 15.81 -2.56 15.09
CA GLN A 28 15.84 -2.03 13.73
C GLN A 28 16.00 -3.16 12.72
N PHE A 29 15.49 -2.92 11.53
CA PHE A 29 15.73 -3.82 10.40
C PHE A 29 16.27 -3.07 9.19
N LYS A 30 17.05 -3.79 8.38
CA LYS A 30 17.60 -3.33 7.11
C LYS A 30 17.00 -4.14 5.97
N LYS A 31 16.49 -3.45 4.95
CA LYS A 31 16.00 -4.12 3.73
C LYS A 31 17.16 -4.70 2.95
N GLU A 32 17.19 -6.01 2.75
CA GLU A 32 18.19 -6.69 1.94
C GLU A 32 17.74 -6.89 0.50
N ALA A 33 16.48 -7.34 0.32
CA ALA A 33 15.90 -7.54 -1.00
C ALA A 33 14.44 -7.12 -1.04
N LEU A 34 14.04 -6.45 -2.12
CA LEU A 34 12.65 -6.11 -2.40
C LEU A 34 12.32 -6.50 -3.84
N ILE A 35 11.56 -7.56 -4.00
CA ILE A 35 11.13 -8.09 -5.28
C ILE A 35 9.67 -7.68 -5.50
N ARG A 36 9.32 -7.25 -6.71
CA ARG A 36 7.98 -6.85 -7.09
C ARG A 36 7.58 -7.48 -8.41
N VAL A 37 6.47 -8.20 -8.41
CA VAL A 37 5.89 -8.87 -9.59
C VAL A 37 4.51 -8.25 -9.90
N PRO A 38 4.30 -7.62 -11.06
CA PRO A 38 3.04 -6.98 -11.42
C PRO A 38 2.04 -7.99 -11.99
N LEU A 39 1.34 -8.73 -11.12
CA LEU A 39 0.35 -9.74 -11.51
C LEU A 39 -1.00 -9.15 -11.90
N ARG A 40 -1.33 -7.91 -11.44
CA ARG A 40 -2.59 -7.22 -11.73
C ARG A 40 -3.82 -8.07 -11.45
N LEU A 41 -3.86 -8.70 -10.29
CA LEU A 41 -4.98 -9.55 -9.86
C LEU A 41 -6.30 -8.80 -9.84
N GLY A 42 -6.24 -7.48 -9.61
CA GLY A 42 -7.41 -6.62 -9.54
C GLY A 42 -8.19 -6.52 -10.85
N ASP A 43 -7.51 -6.55 -12.01
CA ASP A 43 -8.19 -6.48 -13.32
C ASP A 43 -9.24 -7.58 -13.49
N ASP A 44 -8.97 -8.78 -12.96
CA ASP A 44 -9.91 -9.90 -13.00
C ASP A 44 -10.89 -9.83 -11.81
N ALA A 45 -10.35 -9.65 -10.60
CA ALA A 45 -11.12 -9.76 -9.36
C ALA A 45 -12.23 -8.70 -9.25
N PHE A 46 -12.04 -7.50 -9.79
CA PHE A 46 -13.02 -6.41 -9.67
C PHE A 46 -14.05 -6.40 -10.80
N ILE A 47 -13.75 -7.01 -11.95
CA ILE A 47 -14.67 -7.10 -13.10
C ILE A 47 -15.44 -8.41 -13.03
N ASP A 48 -14.70 -9.53 -12.97
CA ASP A 48 -15.27 -10.88 -13.12
C ASP A 48 -15.53 -11.58 -11.76
N HIS A 49 -15.12 -10.97 -10.65
CA HIS A 49 -15.11 -11.60 -9.32
C HIS A 49 -14.37 -12.94 -9.28
N HIS A 50 -13.52 -13.19 -10.26
CA HIS A 50 -12.82 -14.45 -10.42
C HIS A 50 -11.44 -14.23 -11.04
N ILE A 51 -10.37 -14.67 -10.37
CA ILE A 51 -9.02 -14.59 -10.90
C ILE A 51 -8.84 -15.66 -11.97
N SER A 52 -8.48 -15.24 -13.19
CA SER A 52 -8.32 -16.13 -14.34
C SER A 52 -7.25 -17.20 -14.10
N LYS A 53 -7.40 -18.33 -14.81
CA LYS A 53 -6.45 -19.45 -14.74
C LYS A 53 -5.01 -19.02 -14.97
N SER A 54 -4.77 -18.13 -15.94
CA SER A 54 -3.44 -17.60 -16.23
C SER A 54 -2.82 -16.84 -15.05
N LYS A 55 -3.59 -15.96 -14.40
CA LYS A 55 -3.13 -15.20 -13.24
C LYS A 55 -3.01 -16.08 -12.00
N PHE A 56 -3.91 -17.08 -11.84
CA PHE A 56 -3.81 -18.11 -10.82
C PHE A 56 -2.47 -18.86 -10.92
N ASP A 57 -2.16 -19.40 -12.10
CA ASP A 57 -0.93 -20.15 -12.33
C ASP A 57 0.32 -19.26 -12.11
N ASN A 58 0.27 -18.00 -12.56
CA ASN A 58 1.34 -17.04 -12.35
C ASN A 58 1.50 -16.68 -10.86
N MET A 59 0.40 -16.61 -10.11
CA MET A 59 0.45 -16.38 -8.66
C MET A 59 1.16 -17.53 -7.94
N VAL A 60 0.80 -18.78 -8.25
CA VAL A 60 1.44 -19.98 -7.66
C VAL A 60 2.94 -20.02 -8.02
N LYS A 61 3.29 -19.77 -9.28
CA LYS A 61 4.70 -19.69 -9.72
C LYS A 61 5.46 -18.59 -8.98
N THR A 62 4.84 -17.42 -8.78
CA THR A 62 5.44 -16.31 -8.05
C THR A 62 5.70 -16.68 -6.59
N MET A 63 4.74 -17.34 -5.93
CA MET A 63 4.90 -17.80 -4.56
C MET A 63 6.00 -18.88 -4.44
N GLN A 64 6.10 -19.79 -5.40
CA GLN A 64 7.19 -20.77 -5.45
C GLN A 64 8.56 -20.08 -5.58
N ALA A 65 8.65 -19.06 -6.44
CA ALA A 65 9.89 -18.28 -6.58
C ALA A 65 10.23 -17.54 -5.27
N PHE A 66 9.24 -16.95 -4.60
CA PHE A 66 9.43 -16.28 -3.31
C PHE A 66 9.85 -17.26 -2.22
N ARG A 67 9.26 -18.47 -2.18
CA ARG A 67 9.67 -19.53 -1.26
C ARG A 67 11.14 -19.88 -1.45
N ASN A 68 11.57 -20.14 -2.69
CA ASN A 68 12.95 -20.46 -3.02
C ASN A 68 13.91 -19.33 -2.61
N LEU A 69 13.54 -18.07 -2.84
CA LEU A 69 14.33 -16.91 -2.41
C LEU A 69 14.46 -16.85 -0.89
N MET A 70 13.35 -17.04 -0.16
CA MET A 70 13.37 -17.06 1.30
C MET A 70 14.31 -18.16 1.84
N ASP A 71 14.33 -19.33 1.20
CA ASP A 71 15.22 -20.43 1.57
C ASP A 71 16.70 -20.08 1.31
N VAL A 72 17.03 -19.49 0.14
CA VAL A 72 18.39 -19.03 -0.20
C VAL A 72 18.88 -17.97 0.80
N TYR A 73 18.02 -17.02 1.18
CA TYR A 73 18.34 -15.99 2.17
C TYR A 73 18.30 -16.50 3.61
N ARG A 74 17.94 -17.78 3.85
CA ARG A 74 17.78 -18.37 5.18
C ARG A 74 16.86 -17.55 6.06
N VAL A 75 15.69 -17.20 5.52
CA VAL A 75 14.63 -16.49 6.24
C VAL A 75 14.12 -17.39 7.36
N SER A 76 14.14 -16.91 8.60
CA SER A 76 13.75 -17.67 9.79
C SER A 76 12.25 -17.72 10.00
N ASP A 77 11.56 -16.64 9.64
CA ASP A 77 10.12 -16.52 9.77
C ASP A 77 9.56 -15.57 8.72
N TYR A 78 8.32 -15.76 8.30
CA TYR A 78 7.69 -14.90 7.31
C TYR A 78 6.18 -14.74 7.57
N MET A 79 5.59 -13.70 7.00
CA MET A 79 4.15 -13.51 6.95
C MET A 79 3.76 -13.07 5.53
N ALA A 80 2.69 -13.69 5.00
CA ALA A 80 2.12 -13.34 3.71
C ALA A 80 0.69 -12.85 3.88
N CYS A 81 0.43 -11.61 3.46
CA CYS A 81 -0.87 -10.97 3.52
C CYS A 81 -1.41 -10.71 2.12
N ALA A 82 -2.67 -11.07 1.88
CA ALA A 82 -3.39 -10.76 0.66
C ALA A 82 -4.53 -9.78 0.96
N THR A 83 -4.71 -8.82 0.08
CA THR A 83 -5.64 -7.70 0.28
C THR A 83 -6.85 -7.76 -0.66
N SER A 84 -7.35 -6.64 -1.13
CA SER A 84 -8.66 -6.49 -1.79
C SER A 84 -8.91 -7.44 -2.97
N ALA A 85 -7.99 -7.64 -3.89
CA ALA A 85 -8.24 -8.52 -5.03
C ALA A 85 -8.50 -9.98 -4.62
N MET A 86 -7.70 -10.50 -3.69
CA MET A 86 -7.87 -11.86 -3.17
C MET A 86 -9.12 -11.99 -2.28
N ARG A 87 -9.53 -10.91 -1.63
CA ARG A 87 -10.73 -10.86 -0.79
C ARG A 87 -12.00 -10.85 -1.64
N ASP A 88 -11.99 -10.14 -2.77
CA ASP A 88 -13.15 -9.96 -3.65
C ASP A 88 -13.31 -11.09 -4.67
N ALA A 89 -12.29 -11.91 -4.90
CA ALA A 89 -12.33 -13.01 -5.85
C ALA A 89 -12.97 -14.28 -5.23
N ASP A 90 -13.96 -14.84 -5.91
CA ASP A 90 -14.66 -16.08 -5.51
C ASP A 90 -13.70 -17.26 -5.34
N ASN A 91 -12.64 -17.30 -6.16
CA ASN A 91 -11.61 -18.36 -6.09
C ASN A 91 -10.38 -17.98 -5.25
N GLY A 92 -10.43 -16.89 -4.48
CA GLY A 92 -9.32 -16.48 -3.62
C GLY A 92 -8.86 -17.57 -2.64
N ALA A 93 -9.83 -18.30 -2.03
CA ALA A 93 -9.53 -19.41 -1.13
C ALA A 93 -8.84 -20.60 -1.83
N GLU A 94 -9.13 -20.85 -3.10
CA GLU A 94 -8.49 -21.91 -3.88
C GLU A 94 -7.02 -21.57 -4.15
N ILE A 95 -6.73 -20.28 -4.45
CA ILE A 95 -5.37 -19.77 -4.64
C ILE A 95 -4.57 -19.93 -3.33
N VAL A 96 -5.16 -19.58 -2.19
CA VAL A 96 -4.53 -19.77 -0.87
C VAL A 96 -4.15 -21.23 -0.66
N LYS A 97 -5.09 -22.16 -0.90
CA LYS A 97 -4.84 -23.60 -0.79
C LYS A 97 -3.74 -24.11 -1.73
N ALA A 98 -3.70 -23.59 -2.96
CA ALA A 98 -2.65 -23.93 -3.92
C ALA A 98 -1.27 -23.44 -3.48
N CYS A 99 -1.18 -22.23 -2.91
CA CYS A 99 0.05 -21.69 -2.35
C CYS A 99 0.49 -22.44 -1.09
N GLN A 100 -0.45 -22.87 -0.26
CA GLN A 100 -0.15 -23.66 0.94
C GLN A 100 0.52 -25.01 0.60
N LYS A 101 0.09 -25.67 -0.49
CA LYS A 101 0.72 -26.91 -0.98
C LYS A 101 2.20 -26.77 -1.34
N ILE A 102 2.64 -25.58 -1.66
CA ILE A 102 4.05 -25.25 -1.97
C ILE A 102 4.77 -24.59 -0.77
N GLY A 103 4.17 -24.64 0.42
CA GLY A 103 4.78 -24.14 1.67
C GLY A 103 4.69 -22.64 1.84
N VAL A 104 3.70 -21.96 1.25
CA VAL A 104 3.45 -20.53 1.48
C VAL A 104 2.04 -20.35 2.03
N ASP A 105 1.97 -20.04 3.34
CA ASP A 105 0.72 -19.74 4.03
C ASP A 105 0.33 -18.28 3.84
N ILE A 106 -0.82 -18.04 3.22
CA ILE A 106 -1.33 -16.70 2.91
C ILE A 106 -2.54 -16.38 3.79
N GLN A 107 -2.54 -15.22 4.42
CA GLN A 107 -3.68 -14.69 5.15
C GLN A 107 -4.37 -13.62 4.31
N ILE A 108 -5.65 -13.83 3.99
CA ILE A 108 -6.48 -12.76 3.42
C ILE A 108 -6.88 -11.84 4.57
N ILE A 109 -6.50 -10.56 4.48
CA ILE A 109 -6.74 -9.57 5.52
C ILE A 109 -7.77 -8.53 5.07
N ASP A 110 -8.55 -8.01 6.02
CA ASP A 110 -9.43 -6.87 5.79
C ASP A 110 -8.66 -5.54 5.86
N GLY A 111 -9.30 -4.45 5.41
CA GLY A 111 -8.66 -3.12 5.37
C GLY A 111 -8.33 -2.58 6.78
N SER A 112 -9.05 -3.00 7.83
CA SER A 112 -8.73 -2.59 9.21
C SER A 112 -7.44 -3.23 9.69
N LYS A 113 -7.24 -4.53 9.41
CA LYS A 113 -6.00 -5.24 9.71
C LYS A 113 -4.83 -4.71 8.88
N GLU A 114 -5.07 -4.42 7.60
CA GLU A 114 -4.09 -3.80 6.71
C GLU A 114 -3.60 -2.46 7.27
N ALA A 115 -4.51 -1.56 7.63
CA ALA A 115 -4.18 -0.28 8.24
C ALA A 115 -3.39 -0.42 9.55
N LYS A 116 -3.77 -1.36 10.41
CA LYS A 116 -3.05 -1.64 11.67
C LYS A 116 -1.62 -2.11 11.43
N ILE A 117 -1.42 -3.02 10.46
CA ILE A 117 -0.08 -3.53 10.11
C ILE A 117 0.79 -2.40 9.55
N ILE A 118 0.25 -1.56 8.65
CA ILE A 118 0.99 -0.41 8.12
C ILE A 118 1.36 0.56 9.26
N TYR A 119 0.45 0.81 10.18
CA TYR A 119 0.68 1.68 11.32
C TYR A 119 1.80 1.17 12.25
N SER A 120 1.91 -0.14 12.47
CA SER A 120 2.97 -0.73 13.32
C SER A 120 4.39 -0.55 12.76
N SER A 121 4.55 -0.08 11.53
CA SER A 121 5.84 0.07 10.85
C SER A 121 6.73 1.22 11.37
N HIS A 122 6.73 1.52 12.68
CA HIS A 122 7.50 2.61 13.34
C HIS A 122 7.26 4.03 12.79
N LEU A 123 6.11 4.24 12.13
CA LEU A 123 5.71 5.61 11.81
C LEU A 123 5.42 6.43 13.06
N GLN A 124 5.05 5.76 14.15
CA GLN A 124 4.86 6.38 15.47
C GLN A 124 6.12 7.08 15.97
N ASP A 125 7.30 6.49 15.78
CA ASP A 125 8.57 7.03 16.25
C ASP A 125 8.97 8.32 15.53
N LYS A 126 8.40 8.56 14.33
CA LYS A 126 8.60 9.77 13.53
C LYS A 126 7.49 10.80 13.69
N MET A 127 6.43 10.45 14.42
CA MET A 127 5.29 11.34 14.63
C MET A 127 5.44 12.10 15.94
N ASN A 128 5.25 13.41 15.88
CA ASN A 128 5.11 14.22 17.08
C ASN A 128 3.71 13.97 17.66
N VAL A 129 3.63 13.53 18.92
CA VAL A 129 2.38 13.22 19.61
C VAL A 129 1.41 14.40 19.65
N ASP A 130 1.93 15.64 19.70
CA ASP A 130 1.13 16.87 19.74
C ASP A 130 0.49 17.25 18.40
N LYS A 131 0.71 16.45 17.35
CA LYS A 131 0.20 16.72 15.99
C LYS A 131 -0.88 15.75 15.59
N VAL A 132 -1.76 16.23 14.71
CA VAL A 132 -2.81 15.42 14.10
C VAL A 132 -2.37 14.96 12.72
N TYR A 133 -2.49 13.66 12.45
CA TYR A 133 -2.08 13.06 11.19
C TYR A 133 -3.24 12.35 10.51
N LEU A 134 -3.39 12.59 9.21
CA LEU A 134 -4.25 11.79 8.34
C LEU A 134 -3.36 10.86 7.51
N TYR A 135 -3.47 9.58 7.80
CA TYR A 135 -2.78 8.50 7.15
C TYR A 135 -3.57 8.03 5.95
N ILE A 136 -2.93 7.85 4.81
CA ILE A 136 -3.60 7.54 3.55
C ILE A 136 -2.77 6.48 2.82
N ASP A 137 -3.34 5.29 2.64
CA ASP A 137 -2.77 4.26 1.77
C ASP A 137 -3.69 4.03 0.57
N VAL A 138 -3.19 4.30 -0.62
CA VAL A 138 -3.93 4.11 -1.88
C VAL A 138 -3.42 2.87 -2.58
N GLY A 139 -4.20 1.80 -2.47
CA GLY A 139 -3.98 0.54 -3.14
C GLY A 139 -4.60 0.46 -4.54
N GLY A 140 -4.56 -0.74 -5.14
CA GLY A 140 -5.24 -1.01 -6.41
C GLY A 140 -6.74 -1.14 -6.26
N GLY A 141 -7.22 -1.72 -5.18
CA GLY A 141 -8.63 -2.01 -4.96
C GLY A 141 -9.29 -1.24 -3.83
N SER A 142 -8.53 -0.71 -2.89
CA SER A 142 -9.03 0.03 -1.74
C SER A 142 -8.15 1.21 -1.38
N THR A 143 -8.70 2.11 -0.58
CA THR A 143 -7.99 3.22 0.06
C THR A 143 -8.28 3.18 1.55
N GLU A 144 -7.22 3.02 2.34
CA GLU A 144 -7.26 3.02 3.80
C GLU A 144 -6.95 4.42 4.30
N ILE A 145 -7.83 4.97 5.17
CA ILE A 145 -7.65 6.29 5.78
C ILE A 145 -7.74 6.14 7.29
N SER A 146 -6.73 6.65 8.00
CA SER A 146 -6.68 6.60 9.47
C SER A 146 -6.31 7.97 10.02
N LEU A 147 -7.07 8.44 11.01
CA LEU A 147 -6.82 9.70 11.71
C LEU A 147 -6.19 9.42 13.07
N PHE A 148 -5.06 10.05 13.33
CA PHE A 148 -4.35 10.00 14.60
C PHE A 148 -4.30 11.38 15.22
N ALA A 149 -4.57 11.46 16.52
CA ALA A 149 -4.40 12.66 17.35
C ALA A 149 -3.91 12.24 18.72
N ASP A 150 -3.09 13.07 19.33
CA ASP A 150 -2.51 12.81 20.66
C ASP A 150 -1.82 11.43 20.74
N GLY A 151 -1.14 11.03 19.65
CA GLY A 151 -0.46 9.74 19.53
C GLY A 151 -1.38 8.52 19.46
N THR A 152 -2.71 8.70 19.38
CA THR A 152 -3.69 7.60 19.35
C THR A 152 -4.51 7.55 18.06
N LEU A 153 -4.99 6.36 17.72
CA LEU A 153 -5.90 6.16 16.60
C LEU A 153 -7.30 6.65 16.98
N VAL A 154 -7.77 7.72 16.31
CA VAL A 154 -9.10 8.29 16.53
C VAL A 154 -10.17 7.58 15.70
N ALA A 155 -9.87 7.34 14.43
CA ALA A 155 -10.77 6.68 13.49
C ALA A 155 -9.98 6.07 12.34
N SER A 156 -10.47 4.95 11.81
CA SER A 156 -9.91 4.30 10.61
C SER A 156 -11.03 3.71 9.77
N ARG A 157 -10.93 3.83 8.45
CA ARG A 157 -11.86 3.21 7.51
C ARG A 157 -11.18 2.86 6.20
N SER A 158 -11.55 1.71 5.63
CA SER A 158 -11.21 1.30 4.27
C SER A 158 -12.40 1.59 3.35
N PHE A 159 -12.09 2.12 2.17
CA PHE A 159 -13.05 2.41 1.11
C PHE A 159 -12.72 1.56 -0.11
N ASN A 160 -13.71 0.95 -0.74
CA ASN A 160 -13.56 0.20 -1.99
C ASN A 160 -13.31 1.15 -3.17
N LEU A 161 -12.26 1.95 -3.05
CA LEU A 161 -11.80 2.95 -3.99
C LEU A 161 -10.29 2.76 -4.16
N GLY A 162 -9.87 2.33 -5.34
CA GLY A 162 -8.47 2.05 -5.64
C GLY A 162 -8.15 2.30 -7.10
N THR A 163 -6.88 2.33 -7.42
CA THR A 163 -6.41 2.74 -8.74
C THR A 163 -6.84 1.79 -9.87
N ILE A 164 -6.90 0.49 -9.61
CA ILE A 164 -7.36 -0.51 -10.59
C ILE A 164 -8.88 -0.41 -10.75
N ARG A 165 -9.64 -0.24 -9.65
CA ARG A 165 -11.09 -0.05 -9.75
C ARG A 165 -11.46 1.16 -10.61
N ILE A 166 -10.73 2.27 -10.49
CA ILE A 166 -10.96 3.46 -11.32
C ILE A 166 -10.65 3.17 -12.79
N LEU A 167 -9.52 2.51 -13.08
CA LEU A 167 -9.16 2.16 -14.45
C LEU A 167 -10.19 1.23 -15.11
N ASP A 168 -10.77 0.33 -14.33
CA ASP A 168 -11.75 -0.67 -14.79
C ASP A 168 -13.20 -0.15 -14.69
N ASN A 169 -13.41 1.14 -14.36
CA ASN A 169 -14.72 1.76 -14.13
C ASN A 169 -15.57 1.01 -13.09
N GLN A 170 -14.92 0.48 -12.06
CA GLN A 170 -15.54 -0.23 -10.93
C GLN A 170 -15.60 0.63 -9.65
N ASP A 171 -15.21 1.89 -9.73
CA ASP A 171 -15.41 2.88 -8.67
C ASP A 171 -16.86 3.41 -8.73
N LYS A 172 -17.49 3.52 -7.56
CA LYS A 172 -18.87 4.00 -7.43
C LYS A 172 -18.87 5.43 -6.91
N PRO A 173 -19.71 6.34 -7.48
CA PRO A 173 -19.84 7.70 -6.98
C PRO A 173 -20.17 7.75 -5.48
N GLU A 174 -20.99 6.81 -5.00
CA GLU A 174 -21.38 6.69 -3.60
C GLU A 174 -20.18 6.46 -2.69
N THR A 175 -19.21 5.64 -3.14
CA THR A 175 -17.96 5.36 -2.37
C THR A 175 -17.11 6.62 -2.25
N TRP A 176 -17.03 7.44 -3.32
CA TRP A 176 -16.35 8.73 -3.28
C TRP A 176 -17.01 9.68 -2.29
N ASP A 177 -18.33 9.73 -2.27
CA ASP A 177 -19.08 10.62 -1.39
C ASP A 177 -19.01 10.15 0.06
N GLU A 178 -19.09 8.85 0.33
CA GLU A 178 -18.87 8.29 1.66
C GLU A 178 -17.47 8.64 2.20
N MET A 179 -16.44 8.50 1.37
CA MET A 179 -15.07 8.86 1.74
C MET A 179 -14.97 10.35 2.09
N LYS A 180 -15.51 11.22 1.25
CA LYS A 180 -15.50 12.68 1.49
C LYS A 180 -16.25 13.06 2.76
N LEU A 181 -17.41 12.45 3.00
CA LEU A 181 -18.22 12.70 4.21
C LEU A 181 -17.47 12.24 5.46
N TRP A 182 -16.90 11.04 5.44
CA TRP A 182 -16.12 10.51 6.54
C TRP A 182 -14.92 11.41 6.89
N ILE A 183 -14.15 11.83 5.86
CA ILE A 183 -13.01 12.74 6.06
C ILE A 183 -13.49 14.05 6.70
N LYS A 184 -14.55 14.69 6.18
CA LYS A 184 -15.08 15.93 6.76
C LYS A 184 -15.50 15.75 8.21
N GLU A 185 -16.20 14.66 8.53
CA GLU A 185 -16.70 14.38 9.87
C GLU A 185 -15.55 14.31 10.88
N PHE A 186 -14.54 13.51 10.60
CA PHE A 186 -13.45 13.26 11.54
C PHE A 186 -12.40 14.37 11.57
N THR A 187 -12.25 15.17 10.49
CA THR A 187 -11.25 16.23 10.43
C THR A 187 -11.75 17.61 10.85
N LYS A 188 -13.07 17.84 10.92
CA LYS A 188 -13.67 19.18 11.14
C LYS A 188 -13.20 19.89 12.39
N LYS A 189 -12.90 19.17 13.47
CA LYS A 189 -12.50 19.72 14.77
C LYS A 189 -11.02 20.12 14.86
N TYR A 190 -10.20 19.71 13.89
CA TYR A 190 -8.76 19.96 13.90
C TYR A 190 -8.40 21.10 12.93
N LYS A 191 -7.58 22.05 13.41
CA LYS A 191 -7.14 23.21 12.60
C LYS A 191 -5.99 22.87 11.66
N HIS A 192 -5.08 22.01 12.11
CA HIS A 192 -3.87 21.63 11.38
C HIS A 192 -3.76 20.11 11.34
N ILE A 193 -3.76 19.55 10.13
CA ILE A 193 -3.64 18.12 9.89
C ILE A 193 -2.49 17.89 8.93
N TYR A 194 -1.62 16.97 9.28
CA TYR A 194 -0.48 16.56 8.46
C TYR A 194 -0.84 15.30 7.68
N GLY A 195 -0.64 15.32 6.36
CA GLY A 195 -0.87 14.15 5.51
C GLY A 195 0.34 13.22 5.50
N ILE A 196 0.10 11.92 5.66
CA ILE A 196 1.10 10.87 5.44
C ILE A 196 0.53 9.93 4.41
N GLY A 197 1.22 9.81 3.26
CA GLY A 197 0.83 8.91 2.19
C GLY A 197 1.75 7.70 2.11
N THR A 198 1.18 6.50 2.01
CA THR A 198 1.92 5.25 1.85
C THR A 198 1.62 4.58 0.52
N GLY A 199 2.41 3.60 0.18
CA GLY A 199 2.27 2.85 -1.05
C GLY A 199 3.13 3.37 -2.21
N GLY A 200 3.15 2.58 -3.26
CA GLY A 200 4.12 2.80 -4.35
C GLY A 200 3.79 3.99 -5.26
N ASN A 201 2.53 4.40 -5.34
CA ASN A 201 2.11 5.50 -6.21
C ASN A 201 2.50 6.85 -5.61
N ILE A 202 2.19 7.07 -4.32
CA ILE A 202 2.60 8.31 -3.64
C ILE A 202 4.12 8.45 -3.57
N ASN A 203 4.84 7.34 -3.36
CA ASN A 203 6.30 7.33 -3.40
C ASN A 203 6.84 7.75 -4.78
N LYS A 204 6.20 7.34 -5.88
CA LYS A 204 6.59 7.78 -7.23
C LYS A 204 6.24 9.25 -7.46
N LEU A 205 5.06 9.70 -7.06
CA LEU A 205 4.64 11.09 -7.15
C LEU A 205 5.57 12.00 -6.34
N SER A 206 5.94 11.58 -5.13
CA SER A 206 6.88 12.31 -4.28
C SER A 206 8.28 12.43 -4.90
N ARG A 207 8.77 11.38 -5.61
CA ARG A 207 10.03 11.44 -6.34
C ARG A 207 9.98 12.39 -7.54
N ILE A 208 8.85 12.46 -8.23
CA ILE A 208 8.65 13.43 -9.32
C ILE A 208 8.60 14.86 -8.76
N ALA A 209 8.04 15.04 -7.58
CA ALA A 209 7.93 16.34 -6.91
C ALA A 209 9.25 16.86 -6.37
N ASN A 210 10.09 15.98 -5.85
CA ASN A 210 11.27 16.33 -5.07
C ASN A 210 12.42 15.38 -5.34
N ASP A 211 13.63 15.91 -5.48
CA ASP A 211 14.83 15.10 -5.66
C ASP A 211 15.21 14.30 -4.39
N LYS A 212 14.73 14.72 -3.22
CA LYS A 212 15.00 14.10 -1.92
C LYS A 212 13.75 13.43 -1.36
N ALA A 213 13.94 12.24 -0.78
CA ALA A 213 12.91 11.52 -0.05
C ALA A 213 12.42 12.31 1.18
N ASP A 214 11.23 11.95 1.63
CA ASP A 214 10.60 12.41 2.88
C ASP A 214 10.36 13.94 2.96
N LYS A 215 10.51 14.67 1.83
CA LYS A 215 10.12 16.08 1.79
C LYS A 215 8.61 16.21 1.63
N PRO A 216 7.98 17.15 2.34
CA PRO A 216 6.58 17.46 2.17
C PRO A 216 6.28 17.90 0.73
N MET A 217 5.23 17.31 0.15
CA MET A 217 4.68 17.70 -1.14
C MET A 217 3.39 18.47 -0.91
N SER A 218 3.32 19.72 -1.38
CA SER A 218 2.13 20.55 -1.23
C SER A 218 1.00 20.09 -2.17
N TYR A 219 -0.25 20.42 -1.81
CA TYR A 219 -1.41 20.22 -2.68
C TYR A 219 -1.21 20.82 -4.08
N ALA A 220 -0.70 22.07 -4.15
CA ALA A 220 -0.44 22.72 -5.43
C ALA A 220 0.62 21.98 -6.27
N LYS A 221 1.66 21.46 -5.63
CA LYS A 221 2.71 20.68 -6.32
C LYS A 221 2.16 19.35 -6.84
N LEU A 222 1.38 18.62 -6.03
CA LEU A 222 0.76 17.39 -6.46
C LEU A 222 -0.23 17.62 -7.62
N ARG A 223 -1.01 18.71 -7.56
CA ARG A 223 -1.94 19.10 -8.63
C ARG A 223 -1.20 19.41 -9.93
N ALA A 224 -0.09 20.14 -9.87
CA ALA A 224 0.72 20.42 -11.04
C ALA A 224 1.31 19.16 -11.67
N ILE A 225 1.77 18.20 -10.84
CA ILE A 225 2.24 16.89 -11.30
C ILE A 225 1.10 16.09 -11.96
N TYR A 226 -0.08 16.05 -11.32
CA TYR A 226 -1.26 15.41 -11.90
C TYR A 226 -1.59 15.97 -13.28
N GLN A 227 -1.65 17.30 -13.42
CA GLN A 227 -1.93 17.96 -14.70
C GLN A 227 -0.86 17.65 -15.74
N HIS A 228 0.42 17.70 -15.36
CA HIS A 228 1.53 17.35 -16.23
C HIS A 228 1.45 15.90 -16.72
N LEU A 229 1.30 14.94 -15.80
CA LEU A 229 1.20 13.52 -16.17
C LEU A 229 -0.04 13.22 -17.03
N ASN A 230 -1.15 13.88 -16.75
CA ASN A 230 -2.43 13.67 -17.46
C ASN A 230 -2.42 14.27 -18.87
N ALA A 231 -1.52 15.22 -19.16
CA ALA A 231 -1.33 15.75 -20.50
C ALA A 231 -0.62 14.76 -21.45
N TYR A 232 -0.01 13.70 -20.93
CA TYR A 232 0.66 12.68 -21.72
C TYR A 232 -0.23 11.46 -21.91
N SER A 233 -0.17 10.86 -23.12
CA SER A 233 -0.77 9.55 -23.38
C SER A 233 -0.11 8.47 -22.50
N LEU A 234 -0.79 7.33 -22.31
CA LEU A 234 -0.19 6.18 -21.60
C LEU A 234 1.15 5.78 -22.21
N LYS A 235 1.22 5.73 -23.55
CA LYS A 235 2.44 5.41 -24.29
C LYS A 235 3.57 6.40 -23.97
N ASP A 236 3.25 7.69 -23.95
CA ASP A 236 4.26 8.73 -23.70
C ASP A 236 4.68 8.74 -22.22
N ARG A 237 3.80 8.46 -21.29
CA ARG A 237 4.19 8.26 -19.87
C ARG A 237 5.22 7.15 -19.73
N ILE A 238 5.13 6.08 -20.52
CA ILE A 238 6.09 4.98 -20.51
C ILE A 238 7.39 5.39 -21.24
N HIS A 239 7.30 5.86 -22.48
CA HIS A 239 8.47 6.02 -23.34
C HIS A 239 9.17 7.39 -23.19
N VAL A 240 8.42 8.46 -22.89
CA VAL A 240 8.97 9.81 -22.74
C VAL A 240 9.29 10.10 -21.27
N LEU A 241 8.36 9.78 -20.35
CA LEU A 241 8.55 10.06 -18.92
C LEU A 241 9.22 8.89 -18.16
N GLY A 242 9.50 7.78 -18.82
CA GLY A 242 10.21 6.64 -18.23
C GLY A 242 9.47 5.95 -17.09
N LEU A 243 8.13 6.00 -17.09
CA LEU A 243 7.35 5.27 -16.11
C LEU A 243 7.30 3.78 -16.48
N LYS A 244 7.39 2.90 -15.49
CA LYS A 244 7.13 1.48 -15.71
C LYS A 244 5.68 1.28 -16.18
N GLN A 245 5.45 0.34 -17.10
CA GLN A 245 4.13 0.08 -17.69
C GLN A 245 3.03 -0.08 -16.62
N ASP A 246 3.31 -0.86 -15.59
CA ASP A 246 2.39 -1.13 -14.48
C ASP A 246 2.27 0.03 -13.46
N ARG A 247 2.85 1.18 -13.77
CA ARG A 247 2.74 2.46 -13.04
C ARG A 247 2.12 3.57 -13.86
N ALA A 248 2.36 3.56 -15.15
CA ALA A 248 1.99 4.64 -16.04
C ALA A 248 0.47 4.84 -16.15
N ASP A 249 -0.31 3.80 -15.97
CA ASP A 249 -1.77 3.84 -15.94
C ASP A 249 -2.33 4.21 -14.56
N VAL A 250 -1.85 3.55 -13.50
CA VAL A 250 -2.38 3.72 -12.12
C VAL A 250 -1.97 5.02 -11.43
N ILE A 251 -0.96 5.73 -11.95
CA ILE A 251 -0.45 6.94 -11.28
C ILE A 251 -1.44 8.11 -11.33
N ILE A 252 -2.24 8.20 -12.40
CA ILE A 252 -3.25 9.25 -12.55
C ILE A 252 -4.40 9.04 -11.55
N PRO A 253 -5.09 7.88 -11.51
CA PRO A 253 -6.12 7.66 -10.51
C PRO A 253 -5.58 7.74 -9.07
N ALA A 254 -4.33 7.33 -8.82
CA ALA A 254 -3.74 7.52 -7.50
C ALA A 254 -3.63 9.00 -7.12
N ALA A 255 -3.11 9.84 -8.02
CA ALA A 255 -3.01 11.28 -7.78
C ALA A 255 -4.38 11.92 -7.55
N GLU A 256 -5.42 11.48 -8.27
CA GLU A 256 -6.79 11.96 -8.11
C GLU A 256 -7.35 11.65 -6.72
N ILE A 257 -7.16 10.42 -6.23
CA ILE A 257 -7.58 10.03 -4.89
C ILE A 257 -6.84 10.90 -3.85
N PHE A 258 -5.51 11.02 -3.92
CA PHE A 258 -4.74 11.84 -2.99
C PHE A 258 -5.15 13.32 -3.02
N LEU A 259 -5.36 13.90 -4.20
CA LEU A 259 -5.83 15.29 -4.33
C LEU A 259 -7.22 15.48 -3.71
N THR A 260 -8.13 14.55 -3.92
CA THR A 260 -9.47 14.58 -3.33
C THR A 260 -9.39 14.56 -1.80
N ILE A 261 -8.61 13.62 -1.24
CA ILE A 261 -8.44 13.50 0.21
C ILE A 261 -7.76 14.75 0.79
N MET A 262 -6.71 15.24 0.16
CA MET A 262 -6.01 16.45 0.61
C MET A 262 -6.94 17.67 0.62
N LYS A 263 -7.75 17.84 -0.43
CA LYS A 263 -8.70 18.96 -0.54
C LYS A 263 -9.77 18.89 0.55
N VAL A 264 -10.39 17.73 0.72
CA VAL A 264 -11.50 17.54 1.68
C VAL A 264 -10.99 17.58 3.12
N GLY A 265 -9.84 16.96 3.40
CA GLY A 265 -9.18 16.97 4.70
C GLY A 265 -8.42 18.27 5.02
N ARG A 266 -8.40 19.24 4.11
CA ARG A 266 -7.68 20.52 4.25
C ARG A 266 -6.19 20.35 4.51
N LEU A 267 -5.57 19.32 3.92
CA LEU A 267 -4.15 19.04 4.05
C LEU A 267 -3.35 20.00 3.15
N LYS A 268 -2.47 20.79 3.76
CA LYS A 268 -1.56 21.65 2.99
C LYS A 268 -0.46 20.84 2.31
N ASN A 269 0.04 19.83 2.99
CA ASN A 269 1.14 19.00 2.55
C ASN A 269 0.87 17.52 2.86
N ILE A 270 1.53 16.66 2.08
CA ILE A 270 1.62 15.22 2.33
C ILE A 270 3.08 14.77 2.29
N VAL A 271 3.48 13.90 3.19
CA VAL A 271 4.80 13.27 3.22
C VAL A 271 4.66 11.80 2.81
N ALA A 272 5.62 11.29 2.05
CA ALA A 272 5.68 9.88 1.65
C ALA A 272 6.92 9.21 2.27
N PRO A 273 6.81 8.59 3.44
CA PRO A 273 7.97 8.09 4.21
C PRO A 273 8.56 6.77 3.67
N ARG A 274 8.17 6.33 2.47
CA ARG A 274 8.63 5.08 1.81
C ARG A 274 8.42 3.81 2.65
N VAL A 275 7.36 3.82 3.43
CA VAL A 275 6.90 2.70 4.23
C VAL A 275 5.63 2.14 3.60
N GLY A 276 5.37 0.85 3.76
CA GLY A 276 4.18 0.19 3.25
C GLY A 276 3.87 -1.08 4.03
N LEU A 277 2.90 -1.87 3.53
CA LEU A 277 2.43 -3.09 4.19
C LEU A 277 3.58 -4.06 4.52
N VAL A 278 4.54 -4.25 3.61
CA VAL A 278 5.70 -5.14 3.84
C VAL A 278 6.56 -4.70 5.04
N ASP A 279 6.69 -3.40 5.26
CA ASP A 279 7.44 -2.86 6.40
C ASP A 279 6.71 -3.15 7.71
N GLY A 280 5.38 -2.97 7.72
CA GLY A 280 4.54 -3.29 8.87
C GLY A 280 4.51 -4.79 9.17
N ILE A 281 4.53 -5.65 8.15
CA ILE A 281 4.64 -7.09 8.32
C ILE A 281 5.96 -7.47 9.00
N ILE A 282 7.10 -6.90 8.56
CA ILE A 282 8.39 -7.14 9.22
C ILE A 282 8.33 -6.72 10.68
N GLN A 283 7.76 -5.54 10.98
CA GLN A 283 7.63 -5.08 12.36
C GLN A 283 6.75 -6.02 13.19
N THR A 284 5.62 -6.47 12.64
CA THR A 284 4.74 -7.45 13.31
C THR A 284 5.48 -8.75 13.63
N LEU A 285 6.34 -9.23 12.72
CA LEU A 285 7.19 -10.41 12.98
C LEU A 285 8.22 -10.15 14.07
N ILE A 286 8.83 -8.97 14.10
CA ILE A 286 9.75 -8.57 15.17
C ILE A 286 9.03 -8.61 16.53
N ASP A 287 7.88 -7.93 16.63
CA ASP A 287 7.12 -7.83 17.87
C ASP A 287 6.68 -9.22 18.39
N ASN A 288 6.20 -10.08 17.48
CA ASN A 288 5.78 -11.44 17.81
C ASN A 288 6.93 -12.36 18.29
N ASN A 289 8.16 -12.12 17.81
CA ASN A 289 9.32 -12.95 18.14
C ASN A 289 10.16 -12.40 19.29
N LEU A 290 10.01 -11.11 19.67
CA LEU A 290 10.62 -10.54 20.86
C LEU A 290 9.93 -10.98 22.17
N HIS A 291 8.69 -11.45 22.08
CA HIS A 291 7.87 -11.90 23.20
C HIS A 291 7.85 -13.44 23.35
N LYS A 292 8.64 -14.16 22.57
CA LYS A 292 8.91 -15.60 22.71
C LYS A 292 10.25 -15.84 23.40
#